data_fd9b1de26768bf538ee4722fb65a66b8
#
_entry.id   fd9b1de26768bf538ee4722fb65a66b8
#
_cell.length_a   1.000
_cell.length_b   1.000
_cell.length_c   1.000
_cell.angle_alpha   90.00
_cell.angle_beta   90.00
_cell.angle_gamma   90.00
#
_symmetry.space_group_name_H-M   'P 1'
#
loop_
_entity.id
_entity.type
_entity.pdbx_description
1 polymer ?
#
loop_
_entity_poly.entity_id
_entity_poly.type
_entity_poly.pdbx_seq_one_letter_code
_entity_poly.pdbx_strand_id
1 'polypeptide(L)'
;MSKRGRRYRLTAIAAIAVLGGGFAINTWISRGPEAKVYEGPVAGYPLLASSDGQTLTLSIGWGCEKQPELVVRESANAVKVSLRHTARPGFCDPGGYGQITAHLNKPLGSRALNDATGKPAIHFDERNLLRPAFLPENYYPSPTGKMVYLPGVSPLPTDTPAWAIGYTLGTEPDVHGHLMISQSLRNSTPPDGQAATVKGHPATITQPDPNGGPRSLTWSDGTYTFTVATGAPPRLSDAELIHVAESLGS
;
A
#
# COMPACT_ATOMS: atom_id res chain seq x y z
N MET A 1 -72.76 30.86 19.68
CA MET A 1 -71.78 29.81 19.35
C MET A 1 -70.64 30.47 18.59
N SER A 2 -69.49 30.57 19.24
CA SER A 2 -68.37 31.41 18.85
C SER A 2 -67.55 30.82 17.70
N LYS A 3 -67.42 31.52 16.60
CA LYS A 3 -66.58 31.17 15.42
C LYS A 3 -65.06 31.14 15.73
N ARG A 4 -64.64 31.47 16.95
CA ARG A 4 -63.23 31.56 17.33
C ARG A 4 -62.58 30.18 17.59
N GLY A 5 -63.33 29.17 18.05
CA GLY A 5 -62.78 27.86 18.37
C GLY A 5 -62.31 27.00 17.17
N ARG A 6 -62.83 27.27 15.97
CA ARG A 6 -62.55 26.47 14.80
C ARG A 6 -61.21 26.86 14.11
N ARG A 7 -60.76 28.12 14.30
CA ARG A 7 -59.48 28.58 13.71
C ARG A 7 -58.25 28.06 14.45
N TYR A 8 -58.34 27.86 15.77
CA TYR A 8 -57.21 27.35 16.54
C TYR A 8 -56.94 25.85 16.28
N ARG A 9 -57.98 25.08 15.99
CA ARG A 9 -57.80 23.64 15.71
C ARG A 9 -57.11 23.39 14.32
N LEU A 10 -57.38 24.22 13.36
CA LEU A 10 -56.77 24.10 12.03
C LEU A 10 -55.29 24.54 12.01
N THR A 11 -54.96 25.59 12.81
CA THR A 11 -53.56 26.05 12.94
C THR A 11 -52.69 25.03 13.72
N ALA A 12 -53.25 24.37 14.74
CA ALA A 12 -52.49 23.35 15.48
C ALA A 12 -52.16 22.11 14.61
N ILE A 13 -53.11 21.65 13.77
CA ILE A 13 -52.88 20.51 12.87
C ILE A 13 -51.85 20.86 11.79
N ALA A 14 -51.89 22.09 11.25
CA ALA A 14 -50.91 22.55 10.25
C ALA A 14 -49.47 22.63 10.84
N ALA A 15 -49.36 23.13 12.12
CA ALA A 15 -48.06 23.20 12.79
C ALA A 15 -47.44 21.81 13.07
N ILE A 16 -48.29 20.84 13.46
CA ILE A 16 -47.80 19.45 13.66
C ILE A 16 -47.36 18.79 12.35
N ALA A 17 -48.08 19.02 11.27
CA ALA A 17 -47.70 18.48 9.95
C ALA A 17 -46.39 19.08 9.46
N VAL A 18 -46.14 20.39 9.67
CA VAL A 18 -44.86 21.01 9.27
C VAL A 18 -43.69 20.52 10.13
N LEU A 19 -43.89 20.38 11.43
CA LEU A 19 -42.86 19.87 12.34
C LEU A 19 -42.57 18.37 12.06
N GLY A 20 -43.61 17.58 11.81
CA GLY A 20 -43.47 16.16 11.49
C GLY A 20 -42.81 15.94 10.12
N GLY A 21 -43.20 16.73 9.10
CA GLY A 21 -42.61 16.70 7.79
C GLY A 21 -41.16 17.16 7.76
N GLY A 22 -40.82 18.22 8.48
CA GLY A 22 -39.46 18.71 8.62
C GLY A 22 -38.53 17.73 9.32
N PHE A 23 -39.03 17.04 10.35
CA PHE A 23 -38.25 16.01 11.07
C PHE A 23 -38.03 14.76 10.21
N ALA A 24 -39.06 14.33 9.47
CA ALA A 24 -38.93 13.19 8.55
C ALA A 24 -37.98 13.49 7.37
N ILE A 25 -38.01 14.69 6.83
CA ILE A 25 -37.08 15.13 5.77
C ILE A 25 -35.66 15.23 6.32
N ASN A 26 -35.47 15.79 7.50
CA ASN A 26 -34.15 15.95 8.10
C ASN A 26 -33.52 14.60 8.49
N THR A 27 -34.31 13.64 8.97
CA THR A 27 -33.83 12.28 9.22
C THR A 27 -33.58 11.49 7.95
N TRP A 28 -34.22 11.83 6.84
CA TRP A 28 -33.97 11.20 5.55
C TRP A 28 -32.72 11.78 4.86
N ILE A 29 -32.48 13.08 4.96
CA ILE A 29 -31.30 13.78 4.43
C ILE A 29 -30.04 13.42 5.25
N SER A 30 -30.17 13.14 6.56
CA SER A 30 -29.05 12.76 7.42
C SER A 30 -28.62 11.29 7.27
N ARG A 31 -29.41 10.43 6.66
CA ARG A 31 -28.98 9.09 6.23
C ARG A 31 -28.28 9.22 4.89
N GLY A 32 -27.00 9.60 4.93
CA GLY A 32 -26.16 9.47 3.75
C GLY A 32 -26.24 8.04 3.22
N PRO A 33 -25.96 7.83 1.93
CA PRO A 33 -26.01 6.50 1.33
C PRO A 33 -25.16 5.53 2.16
N GLU A 34 -25.71 4.35 2.45
CA GLU A 34 -25.05 3.32 3.25
C GLU A 34 -23.74 2.92 2.64
N ALA A 35 -22.70 2.79 3.46
CA ALA A 35 -21.40 2.32 3.01
C ALA A 35 -21.54 0.88 2.49
N LYS A 36 -21.05 0.62 1.28
CA LYS A 36 -21.00 -0.73 0.72
C LYS A 36 -19.73 -1.43 1.15
N VAL A 37 -19.86 -2.57 1.80
CA VAL A 37 -18.76 -3.44 2.19
C VAL A 37 -18.71 -4.63 1.26
N TYR A 38 -17.53 -4.92 0.69
CA TYR A 38 -17.32 -6.09 -0.16
C TYR A 38 -15.90 -6.65 0.07
N GLU A 39 -15.73 -7.94 -0.21
CA GLU A 39 -14.41 -8.58 -0.18
C GLU A 39 -13.95 -8.90 -1.61
N GLY A 40 -12.69 -8.57 -1.89
CA GLY A 40 -12.01 -8.81 -3.16
C GLY A 40 -10.73 -9.63 -3.00
N PRO A 41 -10.16 -10.10 -4.10
CA PRO A 41 -8.87 -10.79 -4.09
C PRO A 41 -7.73 -9.81 -3.78
N VAL A 42 -6.61 -10.37 -3.29
CA VAL A 42 -5.33 -9.64 -3.17
C VAL A 42 -4.50 -9.71 -4.47
N ALA A 43 -5.07 -10.22 -5.55
CA ALA A 43 -4.39 -10.44 -6.82
C ALA A 43 -3.70 -9.17 -7.33
N GLY A 44 -2.44 -9.30 -7.74
CA GLY A 44 -1.64 -8.18 -8.23
C GLY A 44 -0.88 -7.40 -7.16
N TYR A 45 -1.02 -7.78 -5.89
CA TYR A 45 -0.28 -7.16 -4.79
C TYR A 45 0.59 -8.20 -4.09
N PRO A 46 1.92 -8.02 -4.05
CA PRO A 46 2.78 -8.91 -3.29
C PRO A 46 2.53 -8.75 -1.78
N LEU A 47 2.51 -9.88 -1.08
CA LEU A 47 2.44 -9.94 0.37
C LEU A 47 3.85 -10.14 0.94
N LEU A 48 4.12 -9.57 2.10
CA LEU A 48 5.28 -9.91 2.93
C LEU A 48 4.82 -10.81 4.07
N ALA A 49 5.42 -11.98 4.19
CA ALA A 49 5.28 -12.81 5.37
C ALA A 49 6.41 -12.47 6.35
N SER A 50 6.08 -12.11 7.59
CA SER A 50 7.07 -11.79 8.62
C SER A 50 8.02 -12.95 8.89
N SER A 51 9.17 -12.66 9.47
CA SER A 51 10.22 -13.66 9.77
C SER A 51 9.76 -14.77 10.71
N ASP A 52 8.81 -14.50 11.60
CA ASP A 52 8.14 -15.51 12.44
C ASP A 52 6.97 -16.21 11.73
N GLY A 53 6.60 -15.74 10.54
CA GLY A 53 5.49 -16.24 9.75
C GLY A 53 4.11 -15.92 10.31
N GLN A 54 3.97 -15.07 11.33
CA GLN A 54 2.69 -14.78 11.98
C GLN A 54 2.02 -13.50 11.52
N THR A 55 2.70 -12.69 10.70
CA THR A 55 2.12 -11.47 10.15
C THR A 55 2.23 -11.47 8.63
N LEU A 56 1.12 -11.14 7.98
CA LEU A 56 1.09 -10.84 6.56
C LEU A 56 0.91 -9.33 6.38
N THR A 57 1.76 -8.72 5.57
CA THR A 57 1.73 -7.29 5.25
C THR A 57 1.49 -7.11 3.75
N LEU A 58 0.63 -6.18 3.40
CA LEU A 58 0.33 -5.80 2.02
C LEU A 58 0.57 -4.30 1.86
N SER A 59 1.30 -3.90 0.82
CA SER A 59 1.41 -2.50 0.40
C SER A 59 0.36 -2.21 -0.66
N ILE A 60 -0.51 -1.22 -0.42
CA ILE A 60 -1.65 -0.95 -1.29
C ILE A 60 -1.96 0.55 -1.36
N GLY A 61 -2.39 0.99 -2.55
CA GLY A 61 -3.05 2.27 -2.74
C GLY A 61 -4.57 2.09 -2.79
N TRP A 62 -5.31 3.06 -2.28
CA TRP A 62 -6.77 3.10 -2.37
C TRP A 62 -7.26 4.49 -2.72
N GLY A 63 -8.42 4.55 -3.40
CA GLY A 63 -9.09 5.81 -3.75
C GLY A 63 -10.57 5.73 -3.37
N CYS A 64 -11.24 6.86 -3.15
CA CYS A 64 -12.69 6.96 -2.94
C CYS A 64 -13.30 6.01 -1.90
N GLU A 65 -12.50 5.41 -1.04
CA GLU A 65 -12.89 4.47 -0.01
C GLU A 65 -12.04 4.65 1.25
N LYS A 66 -12.45 4.04 2.36
CA LYS A 66 -11.59 3.93 3.52
C LYS A 66 -10.41 3.00 3.22
N GLN A 67 -9.31 3.18 3.94
CA GLN A 67 -8.22 2.19 3.91
C GLN A 67 -8.78 0.77 4.01
N PRO A 68 -8.48 -0.10 3.04
CA PRO A 68 -8.95 -1.48 3.06
C PRO A 68 -8.39 -2.25 4.25
N GLU A 69 -9.06 -3.35 4.61
CA GLU A 69 -8.59 -4.27 5.63
C GLU A 69 -8.10 -5.57 4.98
N LEU A 70 -6.94 -6.06 5.41
CA LEU A 70 -6.47 -7.38 5.04
C LEU A 70 -7.14 -8.43 5.95
N VAL A 71 -7.98 -9.26 5.38
CA VAL A 71 -8.74 -10.29 6.10
C VAL A 71 -8.13 -11.65 5.84
N VAL A 72 -7.91 -12.42 6.91
CA VAL A 72 -7.39 -13.79 6.84
C VAL A 72 -8.40 -14.79 7.39
N ARG A 73 -8.48 -15.96 6.75
CA ARG A 73 -9.23 -17.11 7.22
C ARG A 73 -8.32 -18.32 7.20
N GLU A 74 -8.11 -18.91 8.37
CA GLU A 74 -7.15 -19.98 8.55
C GLU A 74 -7.83 -21.35 8.62
N SER A 75 -7.16 -22.34 8.02
CA SER A 75 -7.42 -23.76 8.21
C SER A 75 -6.12 -24.49 8.59
N ALA A 76 -6.21 -25.79 8.81
CA ALA A 76 -5.02 -26.59 9.13
C ALA A 76 -3.94 -26.54 8.03
N ASN A 77 -4.35 -26.52 6.76
CA ASN A 77 -3.46 -26.68 5.61
C ASN A 77 -3.38 -25.42 4.71
N ALA A 78 -4.17 -24.40 4.98
CA ALA A 78 -4.24 -23.22 4.13
C ALA A 78 -4.59 -21.96 4.92
N VAL A 79 -4.12 -20.83 4.41
CA VAL A 79 -4.52 -19.47 4.78
C VAL A 79 -5.16 -18.83 3.55
N LYS A 80 -6.40 -18.37 3.68
CA LYS A 80 -7.07 -17.59 2.64
C LYS A 80 -7.00 -16.12 3.01
N VAL A 81 -6.56 -15.28 2.06
CA VAL A 81 -6.47 -13.83 2.21
C VAL A 81 -7.44 -13.11 1.29
N SER A 82 -8.01 -12.02 1.76
CA SER A 82 -8.89 -11.14 0.99
C SER A 82 -8.73 -9.69 1.43
N LEU A 83 -9.11 -8.77 0.56
CA LEU A 83 -9.23 -7.35 0.88
C LEU A 83 -10.69 -7.04 1.17
N ARG A 84 -10.95 -6.45 2.34
CA ARG A 84 -12.26 -5.90 2.67
C ARG A 84 -12.27 -4.42 2.38
N HIS A 85 -13.10 -4.02 1.45
CA HIS A 85 -13.30 -2.65 1.02
C HIS A 85 -14.55 -2.06 1.63
N THR A 86 -14.51 -0.76 1.96
CA THR A 86 -15.66 -0.01 2.46
C THR A 86 -15.82 1.26 1.63
N ALA A 87 -16.62 1.15 0.56
CA ALA A 87 -16.91 2.28 -0.33
C ALA A 87 -18.06 3.12 0.22
N ARG A 88 -17.91 4.45 0.20
CA ARG A 88 -18.96 5.42 0.53
C ARG A 88 -19.46 6.06 -0.76
N PRO A 89 -20.68 5.78 -1.22
CA PRO A 89 -21.23 6.42 -2.40
C PRO A 89 -21.31 7.95 -2.25
N GLY A 90 -20.91 8.67 -3.27
CA GLY A 90 -21.02 10.13 -3.33
C GLY A 90 -19.91 10.92 -2.62
N PHE A 91 -18.97 10.27 -1.98
CA PHE A 91 -17.81 10.91 -1.36
C PHE A 91 -16.53 10.24 -1.84
N CYS A 92 -15.65 11.01 -2.45
CA CYS A 92 -14.32 10.56 -2.80
C CYS A 92 -13.31 11.30 -1.94
N ASP A 93 -12.80 10.63 -0.92
CA ASP A 93 -11.58 11.04 -0.24
C ASP A 93 -10.43 10.94 -1.24
N PRO A 94 -9.45 11.85 -1.25
CA PRO A 94 -8.30 11.81 -2.18
C PRO A 94 -7.55 10.48 -2.20
N GLY A 95 -7.93 9.54 -1.36
CA GLY A 95 -7.31 8.22 -1.29
C GLY A 95 -6.02 8.24 -0.47
N GLY A 96 -5.32 7.12 -0.49
CA GLY A 96 -4.08 6.97 0.25
C GLY A 96 -3.23 5.81 -0.25
N TYR A 97 -2.03 5.76 0.26
CA TYR A 97 -1.11 4.64 0.11
C TYR A 97 -0.63 4.22 1.49
N GLY A 98 -0.51 2.93 1.71
CA GLY A 98 -0.03 2.44 2.98
C GLY A 98 0.17 0.94 3.03
N GLN A 99 0.60 0.50 4.19
CA GLN A 99 0.69 -0.92 4.50
C GLN A 99 -0.45 -1.31 5.42
N ILE A 100 -1.07 -2.43 5.11
CA ILE A 100 -2.09 -3.07 5.93
C ILE A 100 -1.59 -4.45 6.34
N THR A 101 -1.92 -4.85 7.56
CA THR A 101 -1.43 -6.11 8.13
C THR A 101 -2.58 -6.98 8.60
N ALA A 102 -2.33 -8.31 8.59
CA ALA A 102 -3.19 -9.28 9.26
C ALA A 102 -2.32 -10.25 10.07
N HIS A 103 -2.79 -10.59 11.27
CA HIS A 103 -2.11 -11.55 12.14
C HIS A 103 -2.70 -12.94 11.98
N LEU A 104 -1.85 -13.94 11.94
CA LEU A 104 -2.19 -15.35 11.90
C LEU A 104 -2.12 -15.94 13.31
N ASN A 105 -3.08 -16.80 13.64
CA ASN A 105 -3.08 -17.55 14.92
C ASN A 105 -1.93 -18.56 15.00
N LYS A 106 -1.42 -19.01 13.86
CA LYS A 106 -0.28 -19.91 13.73
C LYS A 106 0.65 -19.42 12.62
N PRO A 107 1.95 -19.68 12.69
CA PRO A 107 2.86 -19.34 11.60
C PRO A 107 2.38 -19.89 10.26
N LEU A 108 2.59 -19.15 9.17
CA LEU A 108 2.25 -19.60 7.82
C LEU A 108 2.91 -20.94 7.49
N GLY A 109 4.20 -21.08 7.78
CA GLY A 109 4.94 -22.34 7.58
C GLY A 109 4.78 -22.88 6.16
N SER A 110 4.41 -24.15 6.05
CA SER A 110 4.16 -24.82 4.77
C SER A 110 2.68 -24.77 4.32
N ARG A 111 1.82 -23.99 5.02
CA ARG A 111 0.41 -23.85 4.62
C ARG A 111 0.32 -23.12 3.30
N ALA A 112 -0.60 -23.56 2.44
CA ALA A 112 -0.88 -22.86 1.20
C ALA A 112 -1.47 -21.48 1.49
N LEU A 113 -0.94 -20.43 0.84
CA LEU A 113 -1.50 -19.10 0.88
C LEU A 113 -2.30 -18.86 -0.39
N ASN A 114 -3.61 -18.65 -0.26
CA ASN A 114 -4.53 -18.47 -1.37
C ASN A 114 -5.28 -17.15 -1.25
N ASP A 115 -5.62 -16.53 -2.38
CA ASP A 115 -6.48 -15.35 -2.40
C ASP A 115 -7.97 -15.70 -2.23
N ALA A 116 -8.84 -14.69 -2.29
CA ALA A 116 -10.30 -14.86 -2.18
C ALA A 116 -10.88 -15.75 -3.28
N THR A 117 -10.23 -15.87 -4.44
CA THR A 117 -10.68 -16.71 -5.55
C THR A 117 -10.19 -18.16 -5.45
N GLY A 118 -9.33 -18.45 -4.48
CA GLY A 118 -8.68 -19.75 -4.31
C GLY A 118 -7.41 -19.94 -5.12
N LYS A 119 -6.95 -18.92 -5.83
CA LYS A 119 -5.66 -18.94 -6.51
C LYS A 119 -4.51 -18.73 -5.52
N PRO A 120 -3.30 -19.27 -5.77
CA PRO A 120 -2.14 -18.98 -4.95
C PRO A 120 -1.90 -17.46 -4.84
N ALA A 121 -1.76 -16.97 -3.62
CA ALA A 121 -1.35 -15.61 -3.35
C ALA A 121 0.18 -15.56 -3.25
N ILE A 122 0.77 -14.64 -3.97
CA ILE A 122 2.23 -14.48 -4.03
C ILE A 122 2.70 -13.75 -2.77
N HIS A 123 3.72 -14.27 -2.12
CA HIS A 123 4.33 -13.62 -0.97
C HIS A 123 5.85 -13.68 -1.00
N PHE A 124 6.47 -12.67 -0.41
CA PHE A 124 7.90 -12.61 -0.14
C PHE A 124 8.12 -12.97 1.33
N ASP A 125 9.15 -13.76 1.61
CA ASP A 125 9.53 -14.11 2.99
C ASP A 125 10.50 -13.07 3.53
N GLU A 126 10.15 -12.40 4.63
CA GLU A 126 10.99 -11.36 5.24
C GLU A 126 12.38 -11.86 5.63
N ARG A 127 12.56 -13.16 5.90
CA ARG A 127 13.87 -13.75 6.19
C ARG A 127 14.86 -13.63 5.04
N ASN A 128 14.36 -13.49 3.82
CA ASN A 128 15.15 -13.29 2.60
C ASN A 128 15.32 -11.82 2.23
N LEU A 129 14.71 -10.90 2.97
CA LEU A 129 14.74 -9.47 2.66
C LEU A 129 16.05 -8.84 3.12
N LEU A 130 16.85 -8.42 2.16
CA LEU A 130 18.10 -7.72 2.46
C LEU A 130 17.82 -6.26 2.83
N ARG A 131 18.54 -5.78 3.84
CA ARG A 131 18.46 -4.39 4.32
C ARG A 131 19.81 -3.71 4.17
N PRO A 132 19.87 -2.40 3.90
CA PRO A 132 21.13 -1.69 3.82
C PRO A 132 21.73 -1.51 5.22
N ALA A 133 23.01 -1.85 5.36
CA ALA A 133 23.78 -1.53 6.56
C ALA A 133 24.28 -0.08 6.54
N PHE A 134 24.29 0.55 5.37
CA PHE A 134 24.61 1.96 5.17
C PHE A 134 23.43 2.69 4.52
N LEU A 135 23.07 3.82 5.08
CA LEU A 135 22.17 4.81 4.48
C LEU A 135 22.89 6.16 4.45
N PRO A 136 22.69 6.96 3.39
CA PRO A 136 23.20 8.32 3.36
C PRO A 136 22.65 9.15 4.52
N GLU A 137 23.34 10.23 4.86
CA GLU A 137 22.96 11.09 5.97
C GLU A 137 21.51 11.59 5.82
N ASN A 138 20.80 11.62 6.95
CA ASN A 138 19.40 12.05 7.05
C ASN A 138 18.37 11.16 6.33
N TYR A 139 18.74 9.94 5.88
CA TYR A 139 17.79 8.96 5.41
C TYR A 139 17.37 8.03 6.55
N TYR A 140 16.06 7.86 6.73
CA TYR A 140 15.46 7.04 7.77
C TYR A 140 14.46 6.07 7.16
N PRO A 141 14.29 4.86 7.73
CA PRO A 141 13.22 3.97 7.32
C PRO A 141 11.88 4.68 7.36
N SER A 142 11.09 4.53 6.32
CA SER A 142 9.72 5.05 6.33
C SER A 142 8.93 4.44 7.47
N PRO A 143 8.09 5.21 8.18
CA PRO A 143 7.30 4.69 9.28
C PRO A 143 6.48 3.48 8.85
N THR A 144 6.39 2.47 9.73
CA THR A 144 5.55 1.29 9.52
C THR A 144 4.12 1.73 9.20
N GLY A 145 3.52 1.13 8.19
CA GLY A 145 2.18 1.49 7.73
C GLY A 145 2.12 2.55 6.62
N LYS A 146 3.25 3.16 6.26
CA LYS A 146 3.33 4.06 5.11
C LYS A 146 4.06 3.36 3.96
N MET A 147 3.40 3.26 2.83
CA MET A 147 4.04 2.84 1.58
C MET A 147 4.80 4.05 1.02
N VAL A 148 6.07 3.85 0.73
CA VAL A 148 6.83 4.83 -0.04
C VAL A 148 6.55 4.59 -1.52
N TYR A 149 5.92 5.57 -2.14
CA TYR A 149 5.73 5.61 -3.58
C TYR A 149 6.80 6.50 -4.21
N LEU A 150 7.55 5.95 -5.14
CA LEU A 150 8.46 6.72 -5.98
C LEU A 150 7.83 6.86 -7.38
N PRO A 151 7.40 8.07 -7.78
CA PRO A 151 6.88 8.29 -9.12
C PRO A 151 7.91 7.86 -10.18
N GLY A 152 7.46 7.10 -11.17
CA GLY A 152 8.30 6.63 -12.27
C GLY A 152 9.13 5.37 -11.98
N VAL A 153 9.12 4.85 -10.76
CA VAL A 153 9.63 3.50 -10.50
C VAL A 153 8.59 2.49 -10.95
N SER A 154 9.02 1.50 -11.72
CA SER A 154 8.13 0.41 -12.12
C SER A 154 7.52 -0.26 -10.88
N PRO A 155 6.22 -0.56 -10.92
CA PRO A 155 5.59 -1.30 -9.84
C PRO A 155 6.29 -2.65 -9.65
N LEU A 156 6.24 -3.18 -8.43
CA LEU A 156 6.73 -4.53 -8.15
C LEU A 156 6.06 -5.54 -9.09
N PRO A 157 6.78 -6.58 -9.54
CA PRO A 157 6.18 -7.64 -10.33
C PRO A 157 5.03 -8.27 -9.53
N THR A 158 3.95 -8.58 -10.24
CA THR A 158 2.72 -9.13 -9.64
C THR A 158 2.62 -10.66 -9.79
N ASP A 159 3.57 -11.25 -10.50
CA ASP A 159 3.64 -12.68 -10.85
C ASP A 159 4.77 -13.43 -10.12
N THR A 160 5.59 -12.72 -9.36
CA THR A 160 6.72 -13.28 -8.61
C THR A 160 6.82 -12.68 -7.22
N PRO A 161 7.37 -13.43 -6.23
CA PRO A 161 7.67 -12.87 -4.92
C PRO A 161 8.56 -11.64 -5.02
N ALA A 162 8.08 -10.50 -4.49
CA ALA A 162 8.80 -9.25 -4.49
C ALA A 162 8.41 -8.39 -3.30
N TRP A 163 9.34 -7.56 -2.82
CA TRP A 163 9.07 -6.56 -1.79
C TRP A 163 9.92 -5.32 -1.98
N ALA A 164 9.44 -4.21 -1.45
CA ALA A 164 10.18 -2.95 -1.43
C ALA A 164 10.16 -2.31 -0.05
N ILE A 165 11.30 -1.74 0.33
CA ILE A 165 11.46 -0.93 1.54
C ILE A 165 11.67 0.50 1.11
N GLY A 166 10.95 1.42 1.72
CA GLY A 166 11.09 2.85 1.49
C GLY A 166 11.84 3.57 2.61
N TYR A 167 12.51 4.65 2.24
CA TYR A 167 13.22 5.54 3.15
C TYR A 167 12.85 6.99 2.83
N THR A 168 12.68 7.79 3.85
CA THR A 168 12.39 9.22 3.76
C THR A 168 13.63 10.03 4.11
N LEU A 169 13.75 11.21 3.51
CA LEU A 169 14.78 12.18 3.85
C LEU A 169 14.24 13.11 4.94
N GLY A 170 14.96 13.24 6.04
CA GLY A 170 14.54 14.04 7.20
C GLY A 170 13.55 13.32 8.11
N THR A 171 13.13 14.01 9.16
CA THR A 171 12.25 13.47 10.21
C THR A 171 10.76 13.61 9.91
N GLU A 172 10.40 14.45 8.96
CA GLU A 172 9.02 14.62 8.52
C GLU A 172 8.61 13.43 7.65
N PRO A 173 7.52 12.74 7.99
CA PRO A 173 7.02 11.66 7.17
C PRO A 173 6.40 12.19 5.87
N ASP A 174 7.24 12.40 4.86
CA ASP A 174 6.74 12.71 3.52
C ASP A 174 6.12 11.44 2.92
N VAL A 175 4.99 11.61 2.24
CA VAL A 175 4.34 10.54 1.46
C VAL A 175 5.14 10.18 0.20
N HIS A 176 6.04 11.08 -0.22
CA HIS A 176 6.97 10.84 -1.31
C HIS A 176 8.26 10.27 -0.75
N GLY A 177 8.51 9.00 -0.99
CA GLY A 177 9.79 8.39 -0.64
C GLY A 177 10.94 9.03 -1.40
N HIS A 178 12.07 9.13 -0.72
CA HIS A 178 13.29 9.68 -1.31
C HIS A 178 14.22 8.56 -1.79
N LEU A 179 14.12 7.39 -1.19
CA LEU A 179 14.88 6.20 -1.55
C LEU A 179 13.98 4.96 -1.41
N MET A 180 14.02 4.08 -2.38
CA MET A 180 13.34 2.80 -2.36
C MET A 180 14.31 1.68 -2.73
N ILE A 181 14.28 0.60 -1.97
CA ILE A 181 15.04 -0.62 -2.26
C ILE A 181 14.03 -1.72 -2.52
N SER A 182 14.01 -2.26 -3.73
CA SER A 182 13.16 -3.39 -4.09
C SER A 182 14.00 -4.65 -4.34
N GLN A 183 13.42 -5.78 -3.98
CA GLN A 183 13.99 -7.12 -4.19
C GLN A 183 12.89 -8.02 -4.74
N SER A 184 13.17 -8.72 -5.85
CA SER A 184 12.23 -9.67 -6.45
C SER A 184 12.94 -10.98 -6.78
N LEU A 185 12.23 -12.10 -6.65
CA LEU A 185 12.71 -13.44 -7.02
C LEU A 185 12.71 -13.65 -8.53
N ARG A 186 13.06 -12.62 -9.28
CA ARG A 186 13.07 -12.67 -10.75
C ARG A 186 14.45 -12.28 -11.25
N ASN A 187 15.13 -13.23 -11.87
CA ASN A 187 16.34 -12.94 -12.61
C ASN A 187 15.95 -12.26 -13.93
N SER A 188 16.04 -10.95 -13.99
CA SER A 188 15.81 -10.17 -15.20
C SER A 188 17.10 -9.48 -15.63
N THR A 189 17.29 -9.34 -16.92
CA THR A 189 18.37 -8.49 -17.44
C THR A 189 18.14 -7.05 -16.96
N PRO A 190 19.17 -6.40 -16.37
CA PRO A 190 19.06 -4.99 -16.02
C PRO A 190 18.66 -4.15 -17.26
N PRO A 191 17.92 -3.05 -17.06
CA PRO A 191 17.54 -2.16 -18.14
C PRO A 191 18.77 -1.51 -18.79
N ASP A 192 18.60 -0.93 -19.98
CA ASP A 192 19.64 -0.14 -20.61
C ASP A 192 20.03 1.07 -19.76
N GLY A 193 21.34 1.39 -19.75
CA GLY A 193 21.85 2.51 -18.98
C GLY A 193 23.37 2.51 -18.86
N GLN A 194 23.88 3.26 -17.91
CA GLN A 194 25.31 3.33 -17.61
C GLN A 194 25.74 2.05 -16.86
N ALA A 195 26.76 1.38 -17.37
CA ALA A 195 27.30 0.18 -16.73
C ALA A 195 27.91 0.51 -15.34
N ALA A 196 27.66 -0.37 -14.40
CA ALA A 196 28.17 -0.35 -13.05
C ALA A 196 28.45 -1.77 -12.56
N THR A 197 28.93 -1.90 -11.33
CA THR A 197 29.14 -3.19 -10.66
C THR A 197 28.69 -3.08 -9.21
N VAL A 198 27.99 -4.09 -8.71
CA VAL A 198 27.58 -4.21 -7.30
C VAL A 198 27.99 -5.59 -6.80
N LYS A 199 28.83 -5.67 -5.77
CA LYS A 199 29.31 -6.96 -5.20
C LYS A 199 29.87 -7.93 -6.25
N GLY A 200 30.50 -7.41 -7.32
CA GLY A 200 31.02 -8.20 -8.42
C GLY A 200 29.99 -8.59 -9.49
N HIS A 201 28.73 -8.26 -9.33
CA HIS A 201 27.69 -8.50 -10.33
C HIS A 201 27.54 -7.31 -11.28
N PRO A 202 27.33 -7.54 -12.58
CA PRO A 202 27.00 -6.48 -13.54
C PRO A 202 25.73 -5.74 -13.09
N ALA A 203 25.77 -4.43 -13.14
CA ALA A 203 24.69 -3.55 -12.75
C ALA A 203 24.50 -2.43 -13.78
N THR A 204 23.34 -1.80 -13.77
CA THR A 204 23.02 -0.68 -14.67
C THR A 204 22.44 0.47 -13.88
N ILE A 205 22.98 1.68 -14.10
CA ILE A 205 22.41 2.93 -13.59
C ILE A 205 21.55 3.54 -14.70
N THR A 206 20.26 3.65 -14.45
CA THR A 206 19.32 4.38 -15.29
C THR A 206 19.23 5.82 -14.83
N GLN A 207 19.50 6.75 -15.74
CA GLN A 207 19.41 8.18 -15.47
C GLN A 207 17.95 8.64 -15.47
N PRO A 208 17.61 9.68 -14.72
CA PRO A 208 16.29 10.28 -14.79
C PRO A 208 15.98 10.74 -16.20
N ASP A 209 14.72 10.58 -16.61
CA ASP A 209 14.28 11.20 -17.84
C ASP A 209 14.24 12.76 -17.70
N PRO A 210 14.18 13.50 -18.82
CA PRO A 210 14.09 14.97 -18.78
C PRO A 210 12.90 15.52 -17.97
N ASN A 211 11.85 14.71 -17.76
CA ASN A 211 10.64 15.08 -17.01
C ASN A 211 10.76 14.80 -15.51
N GLY A 212 11.91 14.32 -15.04
CA GLY A 212 12.18 14.17 -13.63
C GLY A 212 11.93 12.77 -13.05
N GLY A 213 11.99 11.73 -13.88
CA GLY A 213 11.91 10.33 -13.45
C GLY A 213 12.96 9.97 -12.39
N PRO A 214 12.84 8.82 -11.72
CA PRO A 214 13.79 8.37 -10.73
C PRO A 214 15.15 8.04 -11.36
N ARG A 215 16.22 8.21 -10.58
CA ARG A 215 17.50 7.55 -10.86
C ARG A 215 17.47 6.19 -10.19
N SER A 216 17.91 5.14 -10.86
CA SER A 216 17.94 3.80 -10.28
C SER A 216 19.19 3.04 -10.64
N LEU A 217 19.61 2.16 -9.73
CA LEU A 217 20.66 1.16 -9.91
C LEU A 217 20.01 -0.21 -9.82
N THR A 218 20.13 -1.02 -10.87
CA THR A 218 19.54 -2.36 -10.96
C THR A 218 20.61 -3.40 -11.23
N TRP A 219 20.57 -4.53 -10.51
CA TRP A 219 21.46 -5.68 -10.74
C TRP A 219 20.75 -6.97 -10.34
N SER A 220 21.35 -8.10 -10.68
CA SER A 220 20.93 -9.43 -10.23
C SER A 220 22.12 -10.19 -9.65
N ASP A 221 21.88 -10.94 -8.56
CA ASP A 221 22.83 -11.87 -7.98
C ASP A 221 22.65 -13.33 -8.49
N GLY A 222 21.76 -13.53 -9.45
CA GLY A 222 21.38 -14.84 -9.99
C GLY A 222 20.15 -15.45 -9.31
N THR A 223 19.79 -15.03 -8.13
CA THR A 223 18.56 -15.44 -7.41
C THR A 223 17.53 -14.34 -7.40
N TYR A 224 17.98 -13.13 -7.07
CA TYR A 224 17.13 -11.96 -6.96
C TYR A 224 17.55 -10.88 -7.96
N THR A 225 16.58 -10.09 -8.37
CA THR A 225 16.81 -8.77 -8.96
C THR A 225 16.58 -7.73 -7.91
N PHE A 226 17.51 -6.80 -7.81
CA PHE A 226 17.49 -5.67 -6.88
C PHE A 226 17.40 -4.37 -7.65
N THR A 227 16.68 -3.40 -7.08
CA THR A 227 16.71 -2.03 -7.56
C THR A 227 16.81 -1.08 -6.38
N VAL A 228 17.79 -0.19 -6.41
CA VAL A 228 17.92 0.96 -5.51
C VAL A 228 17.53 2.18 -6.31
N ALA A 229 16.44 2.84 -5.97
CA ALA A 229 15.90 3.97 -6.71
C ALA A 229 15.76 5.21 -5.82
N THR A 230 16.09 6.37 -6.36
CA THR A 230 15.91 7.68 -5.70
C THR A 230 14.98 8.55 -6.51
N GLY A 231 14.03 9.19 -5.81
CA GLY A 231 12.97 10.01 -6.40
C GLY A 231 13.33 11.48 -6.57
N ALA A 232 12.54 12.36 -5.95
CA ALA A 232 12.71 13.80 -6.01
C ALA A 232 14.06 14.28 -5.45
N PRO A 233 14.55 15.44 -5.87
CA PRO A 233 15.78 16.06 -5.29
C PRO A 233 15.67 16.28 -3.77
N PRO A 234 16.81 16.16 -3.03
CA PRO A 234 18.12 15.82 -3.53
C PRO A 234 18.23 14.35 -3.90
N ARG A 235 18.80 14.05 -5.06
CA ARG A 235 19.02 12.68 -5.53
C ARG A 235 20.39 12.20 -5.10
N LEU A 236 20.48 10.91 -4.80
CA LEU A 236 21.77 10.27 -4.55
C LEU A 236 22.62 10.28 -5.82
N SER A 237 23.92 10.49 -5.64
CA SER A 237 24.93 10.30 -6.67
C SER A 237 25.06 8.82 -7.04
N ASP A 238 25.72 8.53 -8.17
CA ASP A 238 26.00 7.14 -8.57
C ASP A 238 26.81 6.39 -7.52
N ALA A 239 27.80 7.06 -6.90
CA ALA A 239 28.63 6.50 -5.86
C ALA A 239 27.81 6.15 -4.60
N GLU A 240 26.89 7.02 -4.19
CA GLU A 240 26.00 6.75 -3.04
C GLU A 240 25.01 5.62 -3.33
N LEU A 241 24.43 5.56 -4.54
CA LEU A 241 23.57 4.44 -4.95
C LEU A 241 24.32 3.10 -4.88
N ILE A 242 25.56 3.06 -5.41
CA ILE A 242 26.41 1.87 -5.36
C ILE A 242 26.73 1.52 -3.92
N HIS A 243 27.09 2.48 -3.08
CA HIS A 243 27.42 2.24 -1.68
C HIS A 243 26.23 1.66 -0.89
N VAL A 244 25.01 2.21 -1.09
CA VAL A 244 23.77 1.63 -0.50
C VAL A 244 23.59 0.20 -0.98
N ALA A 245 23.72 -0.06 -2.28
CA ALA A 245 23.53 -1.38 -2.88
C ALA A 245 24.58 -2.41 -2.35
N GLU A 246 25.84 -2.02 -2.25
CA GLU A 246 26.90 -2.87 -1.71
C GLU A 246 26.74 -3.15 -0.21
N SER A 247 26.04 -2.27 0.51
CA SER A 247 25.77 -2.46 1.94
C SER A 247 24.60 -3.40 2.25
N LEU A 248 23.85 -3.85 1.23
CA LEU A 248 22.72 -4.76 1.46
C LEU A 248 23.21 -6.08 2.09
N GLY A 249 22.62 -6.45 3.20
CA GLY A 249 22.92 -7.66 3.95
C GLY A 249 21.69 -8.19 4.67
N SER A 250 21.75 -9.46 5.09
CA SER A 250 20.74 -10.12 5.93
C SER A 250 21.02 -9.92 7.42
#